data_fb8693dba5cf16d5f8e057e22f9ef93e
#
_entry.id   fb8693dba5cf16d5f8e057e22f9ef93e
#
_cell.length_a   1.000
_cell.length_b   1.000
_cell.length_c   1.000
_cell.angle_alpha   90.00
_cell.angle_beta   90.00
_cell.angle_gamma   90.00
#
_symmetry.space_group_name_H-M   'P 1'
#
loop_
_entity.id
_entity.type
_entity.pdbx_description
1 polymer ?
#
loop_
_entity_poly.entity_id
_entity_poly.type
_entity_poly.pdbx_seq_one_letter_code
_entity_poly.pdbx_strand_id
1 'polypeptide(L)'
;TLAIRNMKNFKLSDFEVDKKILFTVESVRILKRKFPEHKFFWIIGSDLVNQLSKWDDINHLIKEIRFIIVPVLGDNMAKIKKNKYVRMNKSIILEDCLKTDLSSTEVREKIKLEKDFSNLIPDSVYGYIKKNKLYV
;
A
#
# COMPACT_ATOMS: atom_id res chain seq x y z
N THR A 1 -5.99 -7.49 11.23
CA THR A 1 -6.97 -7.06 12.25
C THR A 1 -6.36 -6.18 13.33
N LEU A 2 -5.22 -6.55 13.94
CA LEU A 2 -4.64 -5.78 15.06
C LEU A 2 -4.30 -4.34 14.70
N ALA A 3 -3.69 -4.10 13.55
CA ALA A 3 -3.28 -2.78 13.11
C ALA A 3 -4.45 -1.80 12.91
N ILE A 4 -5.63 -2.30 12.57
CA ILE A 4 -6.83 -1.48 12.28
C ILE A 4 -7.91 -1.56 13.35
N ARG A 5 -7.61 -2.18 14.51
CA ARG A 5 -8.60 -2.49 15.56
C ARG A 5 -9.45 -1.30 16.00
N ASN A 6 -8.85 -0.12 16.05
CA ASN A 6 -9.51 1.11 16.50
C ASN A 6 -9.92 2.03 15.35
N MET A 7 -9.85 1.58 14.11
CA MET A 7 -10.15 2.38 12.91
C MET A 7 -11.51 1.99 12.33
N LYS A 8 -12.56 2.73 12.71
CA LYS A 8 -13.97 2.41 12.34
C LYS A 8 -14.23 2.32 10.83
N ASN A 9 -13.46 3.07 10.02
CA ASN A 9 -13.62 3.13 8.57
C ASN A 9 -12.76 2.11 7.81
N PHE A 10 -12.03 1.23 8.53
CA PHE A 10 -11.20 0.21 7.91
C PHE A 10 -11.83 -1.17 8.07
N LYS A 11 -11.77 -1.95 7.01
CA LYS A 11 -12.19 -3.36 7.01
C LYS A 11 -11.07 -4.21 6.44
N LEU A 12 -10.77 -5.32 7.10
CA LEU A 12 -9.91 -6.35 6.53
C LEU A 12 -10.67 -7.08 5.43
N SER A 13 -9.98 -7.36 4.33
CA SER A 13 -10.47 -8.24 3.28
C SER A 13 -9.38 -9.27 2.97
N ASP A 14 -9.72 -10.53 3.00
CA ASP A 14 -8.86 -11.70 2.83
C ASP A 14 -9.05 -12.40 1.47
N PHE A 15 -9.93 -11.89 0.63
CA PHE A 15 -10.29 -12.52 -0.64
C PHE A 15 -9.09 -12.76 -1.58
N GLU A 16 -8.04 -11.96 -1.50
CA GLU A 16 -6.83 -12.13 -2.30
C GLU A 16 -6.05 -13.37 -1.86
N VAL A 17 -5.97 -13.59 -0.53
CA VAL A 17 -5.32 -14.78 0.05
C VAL A 17 -6.12 -16.03 -0.26
N ASP A 18 -7.42 -16.00 -0.01
CA ASP A 18 -8.33 -17.13 -0.24
C ASP A 18 -8.36 -17.57 -1.70
N LYS A 19 -8.30 -16.62 -2.61
CA LYS A 19 -8.31 -16.87 -4.06
C LYS A 19 -6.93 -17.01 -4.69
N LYS A 20 -5.86 -16.88 -3.89
CA LYS A 20 -4.46 -16.91 -4.36
C LYS A 20 -4.19 -15.91 -5.48
N ILE A 21 -4.75 -14.70 -5.36
CA ILE A 21 -4.60 -13.64 -6.35
C ILE A 21 -3.18 -13.09 -6.29
N LEU A 22 -2.53 -12.98 -7.44
CA LEU A 22 -1.13 -12.53 -7.56
C LEU A 22 -1.01 -11.10 -8.09
N PHE A 23 -1.99 -10.62 -8.85
CA PHE A 23 -1.92 -9.35 -9.56
C PHE A 23 -3.04 -8.39 -9.19
N THR A 24 -2.69 -7.12 -9.02
CA THR A 24 -3.65 -6.05 -8.65
C THR A 24 -4.84 -5.95 -9.61
N VAL A 25 -4.61 -6.18 -10.91
CA VAL A 25 -5.69 -6.12 -11.91
C VAL A 25 -6.77 -7.17 -11.67
N GLU A 26 -6.41 -8.35 -11.16
CA GLU A 26 -7.38 -9.40 -10.81
C GLU A 26 -8.22 -8.99 -9.61
N SER A 27 -7.58 -8.43 -8.56
CA SER A 27 -8.27 -7.88 -7.39
C SER A 27 -9.30 -6.83 -7.80
N VAL A 28 -8.92 -5.91 -8.67
CA VAL A 28 -9.79 -4.85 -9.17
C VAL A 28 -10.97 -5.43 -9.96
N ARG A 29 -10.73 -6.40 -10.84
CA ARG A 29 -11.80 -7.08 -11.59
C ARG A 29 -12.84 -7.73 -10.68
N ILE A 30 -12.39 -8.37 -9.59
CA ILE A 30 -13.29 -8.99 -8.61
C ILE A 30 -14.08 -7.93 -7.85
N LEU A 31 -13.41 -6.90 -7.35
CA LEU A 31 -14.05 -5.82 -6.61
C LEU A 31 -15.12 -5.10 -7.45
N LYS A 32 -14.81 -4.81 -8.72
CA LYS A 32 -15.74 -4.16 -9.64
C LYS A 32 -16.97 -5.03 -9.96
N ARG A 33 -16.81 -6.34 -10.09
CA ARG A 33 -17.95 -7.26 -10.25
C ARG A 33 -18.83 -7.32 -8.99
N LYS A 34 -18.19 -7.30 -7.80
CA LYS A 34 -18.89 -7.39 -6.52
C LYS A 34 -19.59 -6.08 -6.15
N PHE A 35 -19.02 -4.95 -6.56
CA PHE A 35 -19.48 -3.61 -6.22
C PHE A 35 -19.46 -2.70 -7.47
N PRO A 36 -20.33 -2.93 -8.46
CA PRO A 36 -20.27 -2.25 -9.76
C PRO A 36 -20.47 -0.73 -9.68
N GLU A 37 -21.25 -0.26 -8.71
CA GLU A 37 -21.54 1.18 -8.52
C GLU A 37 -20.43 1.93 -7.76
N HIS A 38 -19.41 1.21 -7.23
CA HIS A 38 -18.35 1.84 -6.45
C HIS A 38 -17.22 2.35 -7.34
N LYS A 39 -16.67 3.50 -6.95
CA LYS A 39 -15.41 4.02 -7.49
C LYS A 39 -14.27 3.55 -6.59
N PHE A 40 -13.32 2.85 -7.17
CA PHE A 40 -12.19 2.33 -6.44
C PHE A 40 -10.97 3.24 -6.58
N PHE A 41 -10.27 3.42 -5.46
CA PHE A 41 -8.99 4.07 -5.38
C PHE A 41 -7.96 3.07 -4.87
N TRP A 42 -6.77 3.07 -5.48
CA TRP A 42 -5.68 2.20 -5.06
C TRP A 42 -4.55 3.04 -4.51
N ILE A 43 -4.20 2.82 -3.25
CA ILE A 43 -3.15 3.58 -2.57
C ILE A 43 -1.81 2.92 -2.85
N ILE A 44 -0.84 3.69 -3.35
CA ILE A 44 0.53 3.25 -3.61
C ILE A 44 1.54 4.28 -3.11
N GLY A 45 2.71 3.83 -2.70
CA GLY A 45 3.85 4.70 -2.47
C GLY A 45 4.41 5.28 -3.78
N SER A 46 5.02 6.45 -3.74
CA SER A 46 5.63 7.08 -4.91
C SER A 46 6.81 6.27 -5.47
N ASP A 47 7.50 5.49 -4.66
CA ASP A 47 8.56 4.55 -5.03
C ASP A 47 8.08 3.49 -6.06
N LEU A 48 6.82 3.06 -5.99
CA LEU A 48 6.23 2.10 -6.92
C LEU A 48 5.89 2.70 -8.28
N VAL A 49 5.79 4.02 -8.42
CA VAL A 49 5.38 4.67 -9.67
C VAL A 49 6.31 4.34 -10.83
N ASN A 50 7.61 4.24 -10.58
CA ASN A 50 8.58 3.87 -11.62
C ASN A 50 8.48 2.40 -12.05
N GLN A 51 7.77 1.57 -11.28
CA GLN A 51 7.55 0.15 -11.55
C GLN A 51 6.20 -0.14 -12.23
N LEU A 52 5.32 0.85 -12.36
CA LEU A 52 3.98 0.67 -12.95
C LEU A 52 4.01 0.05 -14.36
N SER A 53 5.06 0.30 -15.13
CA SER A 53 5.23 -0.31 -16.46
C SER A 53 5.39 -1.84 -16.43
N LYS A 54 5.73 -2.40 -15.29
CA LYS A 54 5.91 -3.84 -15.07
C LYS A 54 4.68 -4.51 -14.47
N TRP A 55 3.65 -3.73 -14.13
CA TRP A 55 2.43 -4.27 -13.56
C TRP A 55 1.60 -4.98 -14.63
N ASP A 56 1.03 -6.10 -14.25
CA ASP A 56 0.18 -6.87 -15.14
C ASP A 56 -1.01 -6.04 -15.63
N ASP A 57 -1.23 -6.05 -16.94
CA ASP A 57 -2.30 -5.33 -17.63
C ASP A 57 -2.51 -3.88 -17.14
N ILE A 58 -1.41 -3.16 -16.92
CA ILE A 58 -1.44 -1.78 -16.38
C ILE A 58 -2.32 -0.85 -17.20
N ASN A 59 -2.35 -1.01 -18.54
CA ASN A 59 -3.15 -0.17 -19.42
C ASN A 59 -4.66 -0.33 -19.20
N HIS A 60 -5.10 -1.52 -18.81
CA HIS A 60 -6.47 -1.76 -18.38
C HIS A 60 -6.69 -1.23 -16.96
N LEU A 61 -5.81 -1.58 -16.03
CA LEU A 61 -5.91 -1.20 -14.63
C LEU A 61 -6.11 0.30 -14.42
N ILE A 62 -5.33 1.15 -15.10
CA ILE A 62 -5.43 2.61 -14.98
C ILE A 62 -6.76 3.22 -15.47
N LYS A 63 -7.56 2.45 -16.22
CA LYS A 63 -8.91 2.85 -16.65
C LYS A 63 -9.98 2.48 -15.63
N GLU A 64 -9.73 1.40 -14.88
CA GLU A 64 -10.68 0.81 -13.96
C GLU A 64 -10.68 1.46 -12.56
N ILE A 65 -9.52 1.94 -12.13
CA ILE A 65 -9.32 2.55 -10.80
C ILE A 65 -8.59 3.89 -10.93
N ARG A 66 -8.52 4.61 -9.81
CA ARG A 66 -7.69 5.79 -9.68
C ARG A 66 -6.63 5.57 -8.61
N PHE A 67 -5.38 5.91 -8.90
CA PHE A 67 -4.33 5.83 -7.90
C PHE A 67 -4.38 7.03 -6.94
N ILE A 68 -4.14 6.73 -5.66
CA ILE A 68 -3.75 7.72 -4.66
C ILE A 68 -2.28 7.45 -4.36
N ILE A 69 -1.42 8.43 -4.65
CA ILE A 69 0.04 8.31 -4.51
C ILE A 69 0.45 9.02 -3.22
N VAL A 70 1.05 8.27 -2.32
CA VAL A 70 1.61 8.78 -1.08
C VAL A 70 3.11 9.01 -1.28
N PRO A 71 3.62 10.24 -1.07
CA PRO A 71 5.04 10.54 -1.21
C PRO A 71 5.89 9.75 -0.23
N VAL A 72 6.94 9.10 -0.73
CA VAL A 72 7.98 8.47 0.08
C VAL A 72 9.17 9.41 0.18
N LEU A 73 9.84 9.42 1.35
CA LEU A 73 10.98 10.28 1.58
C LEU A 73 12.11 9.96 0.58
N GLY A 74 12.70 10.99 -0.01
CA GLY A 74 13.76 10.86 -1.02
C GLY A 74 13.28 10.76 -2.47
N ASP A 75 11.99 10.57 -2.72
CA ASP A 75 11.47 10.51 -4.09
C ASP A 75 11.41 11.88 -4.77
N ASN A 76 11.73 11.89 -6.07
CA ASN A 76 11.62 13.08 -6.91
C ASN A 76 10.17 13.26 -7.40
N MET A 77 9.39 14.05 -6.67
CA MET A 77 7.98 14.30 -6.98
C MET A 77 7.74 14.92 -8.35
N ALA A 78 8.67 15.76 -8.86
CA ALA A 78 8.57 16.31 -10.21
C ALA A 78 8.65 15.21 -11.28
N LYS A 79 9.48 14.18 -11.08
CA LYS A 79 9.56 13.01 -11.95
C LYS A 79 8.29 12.13 -11.83
N ILE A 80 7.79 11.94 -10.61
CA ILE A 80 6.54 11.21 -10.35
C ILE A 80 5.36 11.83 -11.12
N LYS A 81 5.17 13.15 -11.00
CA LYS A 81 4.12 13.89 -11.72
C LYS A 81 4.20 13.77 -13.25
N LYS A 82 5.41 13.62 -13.80
CA LYS A 82 5.64 13.46 -15.25
C LYS A 82 5.45 12.02 -15.75
N ASN A 83 5.33 11.03 -14.85
CA ASN A 83 5.15 9.64 -15.24
C ASN A 83 3.88 9.48 -16.09
N LYS A 84 3.99 8.75 -17.21
CA LYS A 84 2.89 8.60 -18.18
C LYS A 84 1.65 7.97 -17.56
N TYR A 85 1.79 6.95 -16.72
CA TYR A 85 0.67 6.26 -16.08
C TYR A 85 -0.03 7.13 -15.04
N VAL A 86 0.73 7.91 -14.27
CA VAL A 86 0.20 8.91 -13.31
C VAL A 86 -0.66 9.94 -14.04
N ARG A 87 -0.18 10.45 -15.17
CA ARG A 87 -0.92 11.42 -15.98
C ARG A 87 -2.15 10.83 -16.66
N MET A 88 -2.02 9.65 -17.28
CA MET A 88 -3.14 8.96 -17.94
C MET A 88 -4.24 8.58 -16.96
N ASN A 89 -3.86 8.11 -15.78
CA ASN A 89 -4.78 7.72 -14.70
C ASN A 89 -5.42 8.96 -14.00
N LYS A 90 -4.86 10.17 -14.17
CA LYS A 90 -5.21 11.36 -13.39
C LYS A 90 -5.10 11.10 -11.88
N SER A 91 -4.01 10.46 -11.48
CA SER A 91 -3.75 10.06 -10.10
C SER A 91 -3.82 11.23 -9.13
N ILE A 92 -4.26 10.98 -7.91
CA ILE A 92 -4.24 11.94 -6.81
C ILE A 92 -2.90 11.80 -6.10
N ILE A 93 -2.17 12.89 -5.91
CA ILE A 93 -0.90 12.91 -5.17
C ILE A 93 -1.13 13.65 -3.86
N LEU A 94 -0.89 13.00 -2.74
CA LEU A 94 -1.06 13.57 -1.39
C LEU A 94 0.21 14.31 -0.97
N GLU A 95 0.47 15.49 -1.55
CA GLU A 95 1.71 16.24 -1.33
C GLU A 95 1.88 16.77 0.09
N ASP A 96 0.75 17.09 0.74
CA ASP A 96 0.71 17.68 2.09
C ASP A 96 0.64 16.63 3.21
N CYS A 97 0.75 15.34 2.89
CA CYS A 97 0.79 14.32 3.92
C CYS A 97 2.17 14.24 4.58
N LEU A 98 2.19 13.79 5.85
CA LEU A 98 3.44 13.51 6.55
C LEU A 98 4.27 12.51 5.75
N LYS A 99 5.45 12.93 5.32
CA LYS A 99 6.42 12.03 4.72
C LYS A 99 7.07 11.23 5.83
N THR A 100 7.03 9.93 5.73
CA THR A 100 7.70 9.04 6.67
C THR A 100 8.74 8.20 5.95
N ASP A 101 9.85 7.97 6.59
CA ASP A 101 10.87 7.00 6.20
C ASP A 101 10.56 5.60 6.77
N LEU A 102 9.51 5.50 7.57
CA LEU A 102 9.09 4.25 8.18
C LEU A 102 8.82 3.18 7.11
N SER A 103 9.54 2.08 7.20
CA SER A 103 9.39 0.93 6.32
C SER A 103 9.28 -0.38 7.09
N SER A 104 8.58 -1.35 6.51
CA SER A 104 8.55 -2.71 7.08
C SER A 104 9.94 -3.36 7.14
N THR A 105 10.86 -2.94 6.27
CA THR A 105 12.25 -3.40 6.28
C THR A 105 12.96 -2.90 7.53
N GLU A 106 12.85 -1.60 7.83
CA GLU A 106 13.44 -1.03 9.04
C GLU A 106 12.92 -1.73 10.31
N VAL A 107 11.62 -1.94 10.41
CA VAL A 107 11.03 -2.66 11.56
C VAL A 107 11.64 -4.04 11.70
N ARG A 108 11.72 -4.82 10.61
CA ARG A 108 12.31 -6.17 10.64
C ARG A 108 13.79 -6.17 10.98
N GLU A 109 14.56 -5.20 10.49
CA GLU A 109 15.98 -5.05 10.82
C GLU A 109 16.19 -4.72 12.31
N LYS A 110 15.39 -3.82 12.87
CA LYS A 110 15.43 -3.52 14.31
C LYS A 110 15.13 -4.76 15.15
N ILE A 111 14.16 -5.59 14.75
CA ILE A 111 13.84 -6.85 15.44
C ILE A 111 15.05 -7.80 15.41
N LYS A 112 15.66 -8.02 14.23
CA LYS A 112 16.86 -8.87 14.08
C LYS A 112 18.05 -8.39 14.89
N LEU A 113 18.19 -7.08 15.05
CA LEU A 113 19.27 -6.46 15.83
C LEU A 113 18.91 -6.25 17.31
N GLU A 114 17.79 -6.81 17.76
CA GLU A 114 17.26 -6.68 19.13
C GLU A 114 17.10 -5.22 19.60
N LYS A 115 16.93 -4.27 18.64
CA LYS A 115 16.70 -2.85 18.92
C LYS A 115 15.23 -2.59 19.19
N ASP A 116 14.96 -1.49 19.91
CA ASP A 116 13.58 -1.06 20.15
C ASP A 116 12.91 -0.58 18.85
N PHE A 117 11.67 -1.05 18.63
CA PHE A 117 10.79 -0.70 17.52
C PHE A 117 9.36 -0.39 17.95
N SER A 118 9.15 -0.22 19.27
CA SER A 118 7.81 -0.03 19.86
C SER A 118 7.10 1.21 19.31
N ASN A 119 7.85 2.28 19.04
CA ASN A 119 7.33 3.54 18.51
C ASN A 119 7.04 3.55 17.00
N LEU A 120 7.37 2.47 16.28
CA LEU A 120 7.23 2.38 14.83
C LEU A 120 5.92 1.70 14.40
N ILE A 121 5.25 1.01 15.31
CA ILE A 121 4.05 0.23 15.02
C ILE A 121 3.05 0.32 16.18
N PRO A 122 1.76 0.06 15.95
CA PRO A 122 0.76 0.03 17.01
C PRO A 122 1.10 -1.00 18.12
N ASP A 123 0.84 -0.65 19.38
CA ASP A 123 1.12 -1.50 20.56
C ASP A 123 0.57 -2.93 20.42
N SER A 124 -0.63 -3.06 19.86
CA SER A 124 -1.26 -4.36 19.63
C SER A 124 -0.47 -5.24 18.64
N VAL A 125 0.18 -4.63 17.65
CA VAL A 125 1.04 -5.31 16.68
C VAL A 125 2.40 -5.63 17.31
N TYR A 126 2.97 -4.68 18.07
CA TYR A 126 4.20 -4.89 18.83
C TYR A 126 4.08 -6.10 19.78
N GLY A 127 3.04 -6.13 20.61
CA GLY A 127 2.78 -7.25 21.52
C GLY A 127 2.62 -8.59 20.80
N TYR A 128 1.96 -8.60 19.63
CA TYR A 128 1.81 -9.80 18.81
C TYR A 128 3.15 -10.32 18.27
N ILE A 129 3.99 -9.43 17.72
CA ILE A 129 5.34 -9.78 17.21
C ILE A 129 6.19 -10.38 18.32
N LYS A 130 6.24 -9.74 19.50
CA LYS A 130 7.01 -10.21 20.66
C LYS A 130 6.53 -11.55 21.15
N LYS A 131 5.21 -11.71 21.34
CA LYS A 131 4.61 -12.96 21.84
C LYS A 131 4.89 -14.15 20.91
N ASN A 132 4.85 -13.95 19.60
CA ASN A 132 5.02 -15.01 18.61
C ASN A 132 6.45 -15.13 18.07
N LYS A 133 7.40 -14.34 18.60
CA LYS A 133 8.82 -14.32 18.18
C LYS A 133 8.96 -14.22 16.66
N LEU A 134 8.21 -13.28 16.04
CA LEU A 134 8.26 -13.10 14.59
C LEU A 134 9.50 -12.30 14.19
N TYR A 135 10.09 -12.66 13.06
CA TYR A 135 11.23 -12.01 12.42
C TYR A 135 12.57 -12.07 13.20
N VAL A 136 12.66 -12.92 14.20
CA VAL A 136 13.89 -13.20 14.96
C VAL A 136 14.72 -14.27 14.27
#